data_d3114a3dd38d891313267140688e7c6a
#
_entry.id   d3114a3dd38d891313267140688e7c6a
#
_cell.length_a   1.000
_cell.length_b   1.000
_cell.length_c   1.000
_cell.angle_alpha   90.00
_cell.angle_beta   90.00
_cell.angle_gamma   90.00
#
_symmetry.space_group_name_H-M   'P 1'
#
loop_
_entity.id
_entity.type
_entity.pdbx_description
1 polymer ?
#
loop_
_entity_poly.entity_id
_entity_poly.type
_entity_poly.pdbx_seq_one_letter_code
_entity_poly.pdbx_strand_id
1 'polypeptide(L)'
;MKTAVRRIVSVGILLILLFAMQRLVMPKYVDDVIEGGFTAEYYREENPHEVLMVGDCELYESFSPVTMWKNYGITSYIRGSAQQLTWQSYYLLEDALKYETPDVVVFNVLELKYNEPQREEYNRMTLDGMRWSVSKVQAIRASMLPEEHFIDYVFPLLRYHSRVTELTANDWKYYFKDKTRTTAGYYMRVDTAPYEEGIWEEEEPESDTLGKNAMAYLDKIRMLCEKNHIRLLLVKAPSKSPVWYDTWESQILEYASKYDLDYINFLNLVDEIGIDYNTDTYDQGLHMNLSGAEKCADYLGKFLSETYGLKDLRSDKTICSDWENKTIFYENMKKAQYKELEKYGEIVNY
;
A
#
# COMPACT_ATOMS: atom_id res chain seq x y z
N MET A 1 -50.99 12.19 6.06
CA MET A 1 -50.18 11.12 6.67
C MET A 1 -49.83 10.00 5.68
N LYS A 2 -50.79 9.30 5.07
CA LYS A 2 -50.54 8.18 4.11
C LYS A 2 -49.65 8.58 2.91
N THR A 3 -49.83 9.79 2.33
CA THR A 3 -49.05 10.28 1.19
C THR A 3 -47.60 10.59 1.58
N ALA A 4 -47.36 11.17 2.76
CA ALA A 4 -46.01 11.44 3.27
C ALA A 4 -45.25 10.13 3.55
N VAL A 5 -45.90 9.14 4.15
CA VAL A 5 -45.30 7.81 4.38
C VAL A 5 -44.96 7.14 3.08
N ARG A 6 -45.83 7.16 2.07
CA ARG A 6 -45.50 6.60 0.73
C ARG A 6 -44.30 7.28 0.10
N ARG A 7 -44.20 8.61 0.16
CA ARG A 7 -43.02 9.35 -0.37
C ARG A 7 -41.74 8.95 0.34
N ILE A 8 -41.75 8.86 1.67
CA ILE A 8 -40.58 8.43 2.46
C ILE A 8 -40.16 7.02 2.07
N VAL A 9 -41.12 6.09 1.96
CA VAL A 9 -40.82 4.70 1.53
C VAL A 9 -40.28 4.66 0.12
N SER A 10 -40.86 5.43 -0.83
CA SER A 10 -40.35 5.48 -2.21
C SER A 10 -38.90 6.03 -2.29
N VAL A 11 -38.61 7.10 -1.53
CA VAL A 11 -37.26 7.65 -1.43
C VAL A 11 -36.30 6.63 -0.82
N GLY A 12 -36.72 5.94 0.24
CA GLY A 12 -35.90 4.88 0.86
C GLY A 12 -35.58 3.74 -0.10
N ILE A 13 -36.58 3.27 -0.86
CA ILE A 13 -36.35 2.24 -1.88
C ILE A 13 -35.40 2.74 -2.96
N LEU A 14 -35.58 3.97 -3.46
CA LEU A 14 -34.68 4.55 -4.45
C LEU A 14 -33.23 4.62 -3.95
N LEU A 15 -33.02 5.07 -2.72
CA LEU A 15 -31.68 5.14 -2.12
C LEU A 15 -31.05 3.75 -1.99
N ILE A 16 -31.82 2.73 -1.61
CA ILE A 16 -31.34 1.35 -1.54
C ILE A 16 -30.95 0.85 -2.93
N LEU A 17 -31.75 1.11 -3.95
CA LEU A 17 -31.46 0.72 -5.33
C LEU A 17 -30.20 1.44 -5.86
N LEU A 18 -30.06 2.74 -5.61
CA LEU A 18 -28.88 3.50 -6.01
C LEU A 18 -27.63 2.98 -5.29
N PHE A 19 -27.70 2.68 -4.00
CA PHE A 19 -26.61 2.08 -3.26
C PHE A 19 -26.24 0.69 -3.79
N ALA A 20 -27.23 -0.14 -4.12
CA ALA A 20 -27.01 -1.45 -4.71
C ALA A 20 -26.34 -1.33 -6.08
N MET A 21 -26.82 -0.42 -6.94
CA MET A 21 -26.20 -0.15 -8.24
C MET A 21 -24.76 0.37 -8.10
N GLN A 22 -24.53 1.33 -7.19
CA GLN A 22 -23.20 1.87 -6.92
C GLN A 22 -22.24 0.76 -6.53
N ARG A 23 -22.63 -0.12 -5.59
CA ARG A 23 -21.80 -1.26 -5.19
C ARG A 23 -21.53 -2.23 -6.33
N LEU A 24 -22.46 -2.39 -7.27
CA LEU A 24 -22.29 -3.25 -8.44
C LEU A 24 -21.31 -2.66 -9.45
N VAL A 25 -21.46 -1.38 -9.79
CA VAL A 25 -20.64 -0.74 -10.83
C VAL A 25 -19.27 -0.27 -10.35
N MET A 26 -19.07 -0.11 -9.04
CA MET A 26 -17.73 0.19 -8.53
C MET A 26 -16.76 -0.90 -8.95
N PRO A 27 -15.57 -0.53 -9.48
CA PRO A 27 -14.52 -1.50 -9.76
C PRO A 27 -14.22 -2.31 -8.50
N LYS A 28 -14.14 -3.65 -8.67
CA LYS A 28 -13.73 -4.53 -7.57
C LYS A 28 -12.22 -4.71 -7.55
N TYR A 29 -11.52 -4.08 -8.50
CA TYR A 29 -10.09 -4.18 -8.69
C TYR A 29 -9.64 -5.64 -8.71
N VAL A 30 -10.38 -6.46 -9.46
CA VAL A 30 -10.27 -7.91 -9.37
C VAL A 30 -9.37 -8.46 -10.47
N ASP A 31 -9.37 -7.84 -11.65
CA ASP A 31 -8.71 -8.36 -12.82
C ASP A 31 -7.59 -7.43 -13.34
N ASP A 32 -7.85 -6.14 -13.54
CA ASP A 32 -6.91 -5.23 -14.19
C ASP A 32 -6.16 -4.31 -13.21
N VAL A 33 -6.72 -4.07 -12.02
CA VAL A 33 -6.15 -3.17 -11.02
C VAL A 33 -6.26 -3.82 -9.64
N ILE A 34 -5.25 -4.59 -9.31
CA ILE A 34 -5.25 -5.49 -8.15
C ILE A 34 -5.17 -4.71 -6.84
N GLU A 35 -4.41 -3.62 -6.84
CA GLU A 35 -4.04 -2.83 -5.68
C GLU A 35 -5.21 -2.05 -5.08
N GLY A 36 -6.25 -1.79 -5.85
CA GLY A 36 -7.38 -0.97 -5.39
C GLY A 36 -8.15 -1.52 -4.18
N GLY A 37 -7.96 -2.80 -3.84
CA GLY A 37 -8.53 -3.41 -2.64
C GLY A 37 -7.66 -3.31 -1.38
N PHE A 38 -6.38 -2.98 -1.50
CA PHE A 38 -5.40 -3.06 -0.41
C PHE A 38 -5.75 -2.14 0.75
N THR A 39 -6.11 -0.89 0.47
CA THR A 39 -6.53 0.06 1.51
C THR A 39 -7.74 -0.43 2.30
N ALA A 40 -8.69 -1.10 1.63
CA ALA A 40 -9.89 -1.65 2.28
C ALA A 40 -9.60 -2.89 3.13
N GLU A 41 -8.59 -3.68 2.76
CA GLU A 41 -8.20 -4.88 3.49
C GLU A 41 -7.74 -4.58 4.91
N TYR A 42 -7.05 -3.47 5.14
CA TYR A 42 -6.60 -3.03 6.46
C TYR A 42 -7.71 -3.00 7.51
N TYR A 43 -8.90 -2.57 7.15
CA TYR A 43 -10.01 -2.45 8.10
C TYR A 43 -10.63 -3.81 8.50
N ARG A 44 -10.09 -4.90 8.01
CA ARG A 44 -10.46 -6.29 8.39
C ARG A 44 -9.48 -6.90 9.38
N GLU A 45 -8.38 -6.21 9.67
CA GLU A 45 -7.43 -6.62 10.69
C GLU A 45 -8.11 -6.60 12.08
N GLU A 46 -7.87 -7.65 12.85
CA GLU A 46 -8.50 -7.83 14.16
C GLU A 46 -7.57 -7.42 15.31
N ASN A 47 -6.27 -7.47 15.07
CA ASN A 47 -5.24 -7.16 16.07
C ASN A 47 -4.40 -5.96 15.63
N PRO A 48 -3.90 -5.15 16.59
CA PRO A 48 -3.02 -4.04 16.28
C PRO A 48 -1.64 -4.54 15.84
N HIS A 49 -0.90 -3.67 15.16
CA HIS A 49 0.43 -3.94 14.63
C HIS A 49 1.48 -3.09 15.35
N GLU A 50 2.66 -3.68 15.60
CA GLU A 50 3.81 -2.93 16.12
C GLU A 50 4.37 -1.98 15.06
N VAL A 51 4.24 -2.35 13.77
CA VAL A 51 4.79 -1.59 12.65
C VAL A 51 3.71 -1.30 11.62
N LEU A 52 3.50 -0.02 11.32
CA LEU A 52 2.75 0.39 10.13
C LEU A 52 3.73 0.90 9.08
N MET A 53 3.60 0.39 7.87
CA MET A 53 4.39 0.81 6.72
C MET A 53 3.48 1.58 5.77
N VAL A 54 3.90 2.76 5.33
CA VAL A 54 3.13 3.60 4.40
C VAL A 54 3.99 3.96 3.20
N GLY A 55 3.47 3.77 2.01
CA GLY A 55 4.23 3.97 0.79
C GLY A 55 3.52 3.49 -0.47
N ASP A 56 4.20 3.64 -1.59
CA ASP A 56 3.72 3.20 -2.89
C ASP A 56 4.02 1.70 -3.19
N CYS A 57 4.00 1.33 -4.47
CA CYS A 57 4.25 -0.04 -4.91
C CYS A 57 5.64 -0.57 -4.52
N GLU A 58 6.65 0.27 -4.49
CA GLU A 58 7.95 -0.19 -4.01
C GLU A 58 7.88 -0.80 -2.61
N LEU A 59 7.05 -0.24 -1.73
CA LEU A 59 6.95 -0.71 -0.35
C LEU A 59 6.17 -2.01 -0.25
N TYR A 60 4.97 -2.08 -0.84
CA TYR A 60 4.12 -3.25 -0.67
C TYR A 60 4.56 -4.47 -1.50
N GLU A 61 5.53 -4.29 -2.41
CA GLU A 61 6.14 -5.37 -3.17
C GLU A 61 7.54 -5.75 -2.69
N SER A 62 8.19 -4.90 -1.89
CA SER A 62 9.57 -5.16 -1.43
C SER A 62 9.67 -5.69 0.00
N PHE A 63 8.58 -5.70 0.78
CA PHE A 63 8.65 -6.13 2.18
C PHE A 63 7.51 -7.09 2.53
N SER A 64 7.86 -8.27 3.06
CA SER A 64 6.89 -9.28 3.48
C SER A 64 6.63 -9.22 4.98
N PRO A 65 5.45 -8.74 5.45
CA PRO A 65 5.09 -8.78 6.87
C PRO A 65 5.13 -10.18 7.47
N VAL A 66 4.74 -11.21 6.69
CA VAL A 66 4.78 -12.59 7.15
C VAL A 66 6.20 -13.08 7.40
N THR A 67 7.16 -12.62 6.61
CA THR A 67 8.59 -12.94 6.83
C THR A 67 9.10 -12.30 8.11
N MET A 68 8.76 -11.04 8.38
CA MET A 68 9.09 -10.38 9.66
C MET A 68 8.45 -11.12 10.85
N TRP A 69 7.21 -11.55 10.72
CA TRP A 69 6.57 -12.36 11.74
C TRP A 69 7.27 -13.70 11.96
N LYS A 70 7.52 -14.46 10.89
CA LYS A 70 8.14 -15.80 10.97
C LYS A 70 9.52 -15.74 11.63
N ASN A 71 10.33 -14.74 11.29
CA ASN A 71 11.72 -14.66 11.70
C ASN A 71 11.90 -13.96 13.05
N TYR A 72 11.11 -12.90 13.34
CA TYR A 72 11.30 -12.03 14.50
C TYR A 72 10.08 -11.92 15.41
N GLY A 73 8.91 -12.45 15.01
CA GLY A 73 7.67 -12.30 15.77
C GLY A 73 7.10 -10.89 15.76
N ILE A 74 7.51 -10.05 14.81
CA ILE A 74 7.06 -8.66 14.65
C ILE A 74 5.78 -8.64 13.82
N THR A 75 4.75 -7.97 14.33
CA THR A 75 3.49 -7.71 13.62
C THR A 75 3.59 -6.44 12.80
N SER A 76 3.24 -6.50 11.53
CA SER A 76 3.30 -5.32 10.66
C SER A 76 2.20 -5.31 9.59
N TYR A 77 1.83 -4.13 9.12
CA TYR A 77 0.89 -3.96 8.01
C TYR A 77 1.37 -2.87 7.05
N ILE A 78 1.21 -3.12 5.74
CA ILE A 78 1.57 -2.15 4.70
C ILE A 78 0.29 -1.48 4.20
N ARG A 79 0.18 -0.18 4.40
CA ARG A 79 -0.88 0.66 3.85
C ARG A 79 -0.37 1.39 2.61
N GLY A 80 -0.34 0.66 1.51
CA GLY A 80 0.19 1.12 0.24
C GLY A 80 -0.81 0.99 -0.90
N SER A 81 -0.56 1.74 -1.95
CA SER A 81 -1.24 1.62 -3.25
C SER A 81 -0.30 2.08 -4.37
N ALA A 82 -0.59 1.68 -5.62
CA ALA A 82 0.22 2.07 -6.75
C ALA A 82 0.30 3.60 -6.87
N GLN A 83 1.51 4.13 -7.06
CA GLN A 83 1.79 5.56 -7.16
C GLN A 83 1.17 6.39 -6.02
N GLN A 84 1.14 5.84 -4.81
CA GLN A 84 0.65 6.54 -3.63
C GLN A 84 1.43 7.84 -3.41
N LEU A 85 0.72 8.88 -3.00
CA LEU A 85 1.29 10.21 -2.80
C LEU A 85 1.51 10.47 -1.30
N THR A 86 2.53 11.25 -0.95
CA THR A 86 2.90 11.52 0.46
C THR A 86 1.74 12.03 1.30
N TRP A 87 0.85 12.87 0.73
CA TRP A 87 -0.35 13.32 1.45
C TRP A 87 -1.39 12.22 1.63
N GLN A 88 -1.44 11.24 0.73
CA GLN A 88 -2.29 10.06 0.93
C GLN A 88 -1.72 9.19 2.05
N SER A 89 -0.41 8.95 2.06
CA SER A 89 0.29 8.25 3.16
C SER A 89 0.05 8.92 4.51
N TYR A 90 0.11 10.27 4.57
CA TYR A 90 -0.23 11.02 5.79
C TYR A 90 -1.67 10.75 6.26
N TYR A 91 -2.66 10.85 5.36
CA TYR A 91 -4.07 10.65 5.74
C TYR A 91 -4.42 9.20 6.03
N LEU A 92 -3.75 8.23 5.39
CA LEU A 92 -3.85 6.82 5.74
C LEU A 92 -3.31 6.56 7.15
N LEU A 93 -2.16 7.14 7.49
CA LEU A 93 -1.60 7.05 8.83
C LEU A 93 -2.49 7.75 9.87
N GLU A 94 -2.93 8.99 9.61
CA GLU A 94 -3.85 9.72 10.49
C GLU A 94 -5.15 8.93 10.74
N ASP A 95 -5.65 8.24 9.72
CA ASP A 95 -6.84 7.38 9.85
C ASP A 95 -6.53 6.12 10.65
N ALA A 96 -5.38 5.47 10.45
CA ALA A 96 -4.96 4.29 11.19
C ALA A 96 -4.82 4.55 12.69
N LEU A 97 -4.30 5.71 13.07
CA LEU A 97 -4.11 6.10 14.47
C LEU A 97 -5.43 6.26 15.25
N LYS A 98 -6.58 6.12 14.61
CA LYS A 98 -7.88 6.03 15.29
C LYS A 98 -8.18 4.61 15.78
N TYR A 99 -7.49 3.62 15.27
CA TYR A 99 -7.71 2.19 15.53
C TYR A 99 -6.57 1.56 16.31
N GLU A 100 -5.34 1.99 16.04
CA GLU A 100 -4.13 1.46 16.67
C GLU A 100 -3.06 2.53 16.82
N THR A 101 -2.06 2.25 17.65
CA THR A 101 -0.87 3.10 17.80
C THR A 101 0.35 2.19 17.66
N PRO A 102 1.02 2.16 16.51
CA PRO A 102 2.19 1.34 16.29
C PRO A 102 3.40 1.90 17.08
N ASP A 103 4.39 1.06 17.35
CA ASP A 103 5.67 1.50 17.90
C ASP A 103 6.54 2.20 16.83
N VAL A 104 6.39 1.76 15.57
CA VAL A 104 7.17 2.25 14.43
C VAL A 104 6.28 2.51 13.23
N VAL A 105 6.54 3.63 12.56
CA VAL A 105 6.06 3.90 11.19
C VAL A 105 7.26 3.84 10.25
N VAL A 106 7.15 3.03 9.20
CA VAL A 106 8.12 2.97 8.10
C VAL A 106 7.53 3.73 6.91
N PHE A 107 8.25 4.71 6.39
CA PHE A 107 7.84 5.54 5.27
C PHE A 107 8.78 5.38 4.07
N ASN A 108 8.24 5.03 2.88
CA ASN A 108 9.03 4.95 1.66
C ASN A 108 9.24 6.33 1.04
N VAL A 109 10.50 6.72 0.87
CA VAL A 109 10.84 8.08 0.44
C VAL A 109 10.63 8.34 -1.06
N LEU A 110 10.38 7.32 -1.89
CA LEU A 110 10.16 7.51 -3.33
C LEU A 110 8.95 8.41 -3.62
N GLU A 111 7.91 8.39 -2.79
CA GLU A 111 6.74 9.27 -2.93
C GLU A 111 7.10 10.76 -2.93
N LEU A 112 8.26 11.13 -2.35
CA LEU A 112 8.68 12.52 -2.21
C LEU A 112 9.04 13.19 -3.54
N LYS A 113 9.19 12.43 -4.62
CA LYS A 113 9.40 12.96 -5.98
C LYS A 113 8.18 13.72 -6.51
N TYR A 114 6.98 13.37 -6.05
CA TYR A 114 5.74 13.98 -6.53
C TYR A 114 5.44 15.30 -5.81
N ASN A 115 5.06 16.33 -6.58
CA ASN A 115 4.66 17.62 -6.02
C ASN A 115 3.16 17.89 -6.18
N GLU A 116 2.50 17.19 -7.10
CA GLU A 116 1.10 17.37 -7.49
C GLU A 116 0.41 16.02 -7.69
N PRO A 117 -0.93 15.94 -7.61
CA PRO A 117 -1.69 14.76 -7.98
C PRO A 117 -1.37 14.31 -9.41
N GLN A 118 -1.26 12.99 -9.64
CA GLN A 118 -0.82 12.46 -10.92
C GLN A 118 -1.99 11.99 -11.81
N ARG A 119 -2.77 11.01 -11.32
CA ARG A 119 -3.88 10.40 -12.08
C ARG A 119 -5.03 10.02 -11.16
N GLU A 120 -6.27 10.22 -11.65
CA GLU A 120 -7.49 9.84 -10.91
C GLU A 120 -7.48 8.36 -10.53
N GLU A 121 -7.07 7.47 -11.44
CA GLU A 121 -7.09 6.03 -11.22
C GLU A 121 -6.26 5.63 -10.00
N TYR A 122 -5.03 6.12 -9.89
CA TYR A 122 -4.15 5.84 -8.75
C TYR A 122 -4.65 6.49 -7.46
N ASN A 123 -5.14 7.73 -7.54
CA ASN A 123 -5.77 8.39 -6.39
C ASN A 123 -6.92 7.54 -5.84
N ARG A 124 -7.76 7.00 -6.71
CA ARG A 124 -8.91 6.18 -6.31
C ARG A 124 -8.51 4.83 -5.73
N MET A 125 -7.40 4.21 -6.14
CA MET A 125 -6.88 3.00 -5.51
C MET A 125 -6.65 3.19 -4.02
N THR A 126 -6.09 4.33 -3.63
CA THR A 126 -5.91 4.70 -2.22
C THR A 126 -7.23 5.10 -1.57
N LEU A 127 -7.95 6.04 -2.18
CA LEU A 127 -9.04 6.78 -1.53
C LEU A 127 -10.35 5.99 -1.46
N ASP A 128 -10.70 5.23 -2.50
CA ASP A 128 -11.98 4.50 -2.53
C ASP A 128 -12.05 3.43 -1.44
N GLY A 129 -10.91 2.80 -1.10
CA GLY A 129 -10.81 1.83 -0.01
C GLY A 129 -10.88 2.40 1.40
N MET A 130 -10.66 3.70 1.61
CA MET A 130 -10.74 4.32 2.93
C MET A 130 -12.18 4.34 3.47
N ARG A 131 -12.35 4.10 4.77
CA ARG A 131 -13.63 4.36 5.46
C ARG A 131 -13.92 5.86 5.51
N TRP A 132 -15.19 6.23 5.39
CA TRP A 132 -15.60 7.64 5.48
C TRP A 132 -15.22 8.24 6.84
N SER A 133 -14.40 9.28 6.79
CA SER A 133 -13.85 9.99 7.95
C SER A 133 -13.40 11.39 7.53
N VAL A 134 -13.01 12.22 8.50
CA VAL A 134 -12.42 13.54 8.21
C VAL A 134 -11.13 13.37 7.41
N SER A 135 -10.30 12.37 7.76
CA SER A 135 -9.06 12.06 7.06
C SER A 135 -9.32 11.72 5.58
N LYS A 136 -10.35 10.88 5.28
CA LYS A 136 -10.74 10.58 3.89
C LYS A 136 -11.19 11.84 3.13
N VAL A 137 -12.02 12.69 3.73
CA VAL A 137 -12.47 13.93 3.08
C VAL A 137 -11.30 14.85 2.74
N GLN A 138 -10.34 14.97 3.64
CA GLN A 138 -9.14 15.78 3.42
C GLN A 138 -8.20 15.14 2.41
N ALA A 139 -8.02 13.82 2.44
CA ALA A 139 -7.24 13.06 1.47
C ALA A 139 -7.79 13.25 0.05
N ILE A 140 -9.11 13.13 -0.14
CA ILE A 140 -9.76 13.40 -1.44
C ILE A 140 -9.44 14.82 -1.92
N ARG A 141 -9.66 15.82 -1.07
CA ARG A 141 -9.42 17.23 -1.44
C ARG A 141 -7.96 17.54 -1.79
N ALA A 142 -7.01 16.85 -1.14
CA ALA A 142 -5.59 17.01 -1.40
C ALA A 142 -5.13 16.28 -2.68
N SER A 143 -5.90 15.28 -3.13
CA SER A 143 -5.51 14.39 -4.23
C SER A 143 -6.26 14.63 -5.53
N MET A 144 -7.42 15.32 -5.49
CA MET A 144 -8.23 15.57 -6.68
C MET A 144 -7.49 16.40 -7.72
N LEU A 145 -7.56 15.96 -8.96
CA LEU A 145 -7.18 16.76 -10.12
C LEU A 145 -8.18 17.90 -10.35
N PRO A 146 -7.80 18.98 -11.07
CA PRO A 146 -8.68 20.13 -11.30
C PRO A 146 -10.00 19.80 -12.01
N GLU A 147 -10.02 18.76 -12.84
CA GLU A 147 -11.20 18.27 -13.58
C GLU A 147 -12.10 17.33 -12.78
N GLU A 148 -11.64 16.83 -11.64
CA GLU A 148 -12.42 15.93 -10.81
C GLU A 148 -13.42 16.68 -9.91
N HIS A 149 -14.50 16.00 -9.55
CA HIS A 149 -15.52 16.55 -8.65
C HIS A 149 -15.62 15.74 -7.38
N PHE A 150 -15.57 16.41 -6.23
CA PHE A 150 -15.71 15.76 -4.92
C PHE A 150 -16.95 14.88 -4.80
N ILE A 151 -18.05 15.27 -5.50
CA ILE A 151 -19.31 14.52 -5.49
C ILE A 151 -19.15 13.11 -6.08
N ASP A 152 -18.21 12.90 -7.01
CA ASP A 152 -17.97 11.60 -7.64
C ASP A 152 -17.30 10.61 -6.68
N TYR A 153 -16.64 11.11 -5.65
CA TYR A 153 -16.12 10.30 -4.54
C TYR A 153 -17.22 9.96 -3.52
N VAL A 154 -18.19 10.85 -3.33
CA VAL A 154 -19.36 10.60 -2.44
C VAL A 154 -20.36 9.65 -3.08
N PHE A 155 -20.58 9.81 -4.39
CA PHE A 155 -21.47 8.99 -5.19
C PHE A 155 -20.74 8.38 -6.38
N PRO A 156 -19.91 7.33 -6.14
CA PRO A 156 -19.12 6.67 -7.20
C PRO A 156 -19.93 6.21 -8.42
N LEU A 157 -21.25 6.03 -8.27
CA LEU A 157 -22.14 5.76 -9.40
C LEU A 157 -22.05 6.83 -10.49
N LEU A 158 -21.81 8.11 -10.14
CA LEU A 158 -21.65 9.20 -11.12
C LEU A 158 -20.43 8.97 -11.99
N ARG A 159 -19.35 8.45 -11.43
CA ARG A 159 -18.09 8.14 -12.14
C ARG A 159 -18.15 6.84 -12.91
N TYR A 160 -18.75 5.81 -12.30
CA TYR A 160 -18.66 4.43 -12.80
C TYR A 160 -19.96 3.92 -13.47
N HIS A 161 -20.96 4.78 -13.71
CA HIS A 161 -22.24 4.35 -14.30
C HIS A 161 -22.10 3.67 -15.66
N SER A 162 -21.10 4.05 -16.48
CA SER A 162 -20.84 3.43 -17.78
C SER A 162 -20.43 1.97 -17.68
N ARG A 163 -19.83 1.55 -16.57
CA ARG A 163 -19.43 0.15 -16.34
C ARG A 163 -20.61 -0.83 -16.30
N VAL A 164 -21.85 -0.34 -16.28
CA VAL A 164 -23.01 -1.24 -16.33
C VAL A 164 -23.00 -2.17 -17.58
N THR A 165 -22.34 -1.74 -18.66
CA THR A 165 -22.17 -2.53 -19.89
C THR A 165 -20.93 -3.44 -19.89
N GLU A 166 -20.07 -3.30 -18.88
CA GLU A 166 -18.78 -4.00 -18.75
C GLU A 166 -18.77 -4.97 -17.56
N LEU A 167 -19.94 -5.20 -16.95
CA LEU A 167 -20.03 -6.06 -15.77
C LEU A 167 -19.66 -7.50 -16.10
N THR A 168 -18.78 -8.06 -15.28
CA THR A 168 -18.30 -9.43 -15.38
C THR A 168 -18.91 -10.32 -14.31
N ALA A 169 -18.65 -11.64 -14.40
CA ALA A 169 -19.03 -12.57 -13.33
C ALA A 169 -18.38 -12.21 -11.98
N ASN A 170 -17.20 -11.58 -12.00
CA ASN A 170 -16.49 -11.16 -10.80
C ASN A 170 -17.21 -10.01 -10.08
N ASP A 171 -17.80 -9.06 -10.80
CA ASP A 171 -18.59 -7.98 -10.18
C ASP A 171 -19.76 -8.52 -9.34
N TRP A 172 -20.38 -9.61 -9.79
CA TRP A 172 -21.44 -10.31 -9.05
C TRP A 172 -20.88 -11.19 -7.93
N LYS A 173 -19.81 -11.94 -8.19
CA LYS A 173 -19.16 -12.83 -7.21
C LYS A 173 -18.66 -12.05 -5.99
N TYR A 174 -18.07 -10.89 -6.23
CA TYR A 174 -17.52 -10.04 -5.18
C TYR A 174 -18.43 -8.88 -4.76
N TYR A 175 -19.72 -8.98 -5.07
CA TYR A 175 -20.70 -7.96 -4.67
C TYR A 175 -20.86 -7.85 -3.15
N PHE A 176 -20.88 -8.98 -2.44
CA PHE A 176 -21.05 -9.03 -0.98
C PHE A 176 -19.77 -9.42 -0.23
N LYS A 177 -18.78 -9.91 -0.93
CA LYS A 177 -17.55 -10.44 -0.33
C LYS A 177 -16.36 -9.96 -1.15
N ASP A 178 -15.52 -9.15 -0.53
CA ASP A 178 -14.28 -8.73 -1.17
C ASP A 178 -13.29 -9.90 -1.28
N LYS A 179 -12.54 -9.97 -2.37
CA LYS A 179 -11.45 -10.94 -2.52
C LYS A 179 -10.26 -10.44 -1.68
N THR A 180 -9.71 -11.32 -0.86
CA THR A 180 -8.44 -11.05 -0.17
C THR A 180 -7.30 -11.22 -1.17
N ARG A 181 -6.46 -10.20 -1.30
CA ARG A 181 -5.38 -10.11 -2.29
C ARG A 181 -4.01 -10.12 -1.66
N THR A 182 -3.92 -9.63 -0.44
CA THR A 182 -2.66 -9.39 0.23
C THR A 182 -2.54 -10.20 1.50
N THR A 183 -1.32 -10.29 2.00
CA THR A 183 -1.02 -10.77 3.34
C THR A 183 -0.47 -9.60 4.14
N ALA A 184 -1.35 -8.99 4.94
CA ALA A 184 -1.03 -7.78 5.70
C ALA A 184 -0.51 -6.62 4.80
N GLY A 185 -1.15 -6.43 3.63
CA GLY A 185 -0.79 -5.39 2.68
C GLY A 185 0.36 -5.73 1.72
N TYR A 186 0.98 -6.91 1.82
CA TYR A 186 2.04 -7.35 0.89
C TYR A 186 1.44 -8.01 -0.35
N TYR A 187 1.88 -7.57 -1.52
CA TYR A 187 1.52 -8.13 -2.81
C TYR A 187 2.59 -9.11 -3.30
N MET A 188 2.24 -10.38 -3.36
CA MET A 188 3.16 -11.47 -3.71
C MET A 188 3.27 -11.68 -5.21
N ARG A 189 4.50 -11.77 -5.71
CA ARG A 189 4.86 -12.23 -7.06
C ARG A 189 5.99 -13.24 -6.95
N VAL A 190 5.84 -14.44 -7.53
CA VAL A 190 6.87 -15.49 -7.50
C VAL A 190 7.61 -15.65 -8.83
N ASP A 191 7.13 -15.01 -9.88
CA ASP A 191 7.75 -15.00 -11.19
C ASP A 191 9.04 -14.17 -11.19
N THR A 192 9.81 -14.30 -12.25
CA THR A 192 11.10 -13.63 -12.41
C THR A 192 11.22 -13.04 -13.80
N ALA A 193 11.58 -11.76 -13.87
CA ALA A 193 12.03 -11.11 -15.08
C ALA A 193 13.34 -10.35 -14.75
N PRO A 194 14.49 -10.84 -15.21
CA PRO A 194 15.79 -10.26 -14.89
C PRO A 194 15.92 -8.81 -15.33
N TYR A 195 16.62 -8.02 -14.52
CA TYR A 195 17.04 -6.68 -14.93
C TYR A 195 18.16 -6.77 -15.97
N GLU A 196 18.03 -6.00 -17.03
CA GLU A 196 19.06 -5.80 -18.02
C GLU A 196 19.50 -4.32 -17.99
N GLU A 197 20.79 -4.08 -18.00
CA GLU A 197 21.32 -2.72 -18.00
C GLU A 197 20.82 -1.92 -19.21
N GLY A 198 20.33 -0.71 -18.97
CA GLY A 198 19.75 0.16 -20.02
C GLY A 198 18.33 -0.17 -20.44
N ILE A 199 17.64 -1.12 -19.78
CA ILE A 199 16.24 -1.42 -20.08
C ILE A 199 15.31 -0.26 -19.68
N TRP A 200 15.68 0.46 -18.63
CA TRP A 200 15.06 1.71 -18.22
C TRP A 200 15.94 2.86 -18.71
N GLU A 201 15.40 3.72 -19.55
CA GLU A 201 16.12 4.93 -19.93
C GLU A 201 16.36 5.79 -18.68
N GLU A 202 17.60 6.20 -18.46
CA GLU A 202 17.93 7.20 -17.45
C GLU A 202 17.41 8.55 -17.96
N GLU A 203 16.21 8.90 -17.57
CA GLU A 203 15.68 10.23 -17.79
C GLU A 203 16.29 11.20 -16.76
N GLU A 204 16.68 12.39 -17.19
CA GLU A 204 17.01 13.45 -16.25
C GLU A 204 15.80 13.73 -15.36
N PRO A 205 15.98 13.93 -14.04
CA PRO A 205 14.85 14.21 -13.16
C PRO A 205 14.14 15.50 -13.59
N GLU A 206 12.83 15.51 -13.54
CA GLU A 206 12.04 16.73 -13.78
C GLU A 206 12.49 17.90 -12.87
N SER A 207 13.06 17.55 -11.72
CA SER A 207 13.61 18.49 -10.74
C SER A 207 14.71 17.83 -9.91
N ASP A 208 15.80 18.57 -9.69
CA ASP A 208 16.85 18.20 -8.74
C ASP A 208 16.37 18.22 -7.28
N THR A 209 15.20 18.82 -7.03
CA THR A 209 14.62 18.91 -5.68
C THR A 209 13.40 18.02 -5.54
N LEU A 210 13.28 17.40 -4.39
CA LEU A 210 12.07 16.67 -3.98
C LEU A 210 10.86 17.60 -3.96
N GLY A 211 9.66 17.04 -4.15
CA GLY A 211 8.42 17.79 -4.22
C GLY A 211 8.17 18.62 -2.96
N LYS A 212 8.04 19.93 -3.10
CA LYS A 212 7.82 20.82 -1.95
C LYS A 212 6.57 20.46 -1.15
N ASN A 213 5.49 20.09 -1.84
CA ASN A 213 4.25 19.64 -1.19
C ASN A 213 4.47 18.30 -0.47
N ALA A 214 5.16 17.36 -1.12
CA ALA A 214 5.47 16.07 -0.51
C ALA A 214 6.33 16.22 0.75
N MET A 215 7.38 17.05 0.71
CA MET A 215 8.21 17.36 1.88
C MET A 215 7.43 18.02 3.01
N ALA A 216 6.46 18.88 2.70
CA ALA A 216 5.57 19.47 3.71
C ALA A 216 4.66 18.42 4.37
N TYR A 217 4.27 17.37 3.62
CA TYR A 217 3.52 16.26 4.19
C TYR A 217 4.41 15.26 4.94
N LEU A 218 5.68 15.09 4.54
CA LEU A 218 6.65 14.36 5.36
C LEU A 218 6.83 15.01 6.72
N ASP A 219 6.92 16.36 6.79
CA ASP A 219 6.91 17.08 8.07
C ASP A 219 5.66 16.78 8.91
N LYS A 220 4.49 16.71 8.29
CA LYS A 220 3.25 16.34 9.00
C LYS A 220 3.28 14.89 9.50
N ILE A 221 3.81 13.94 8.71
CA ILE A 221 4.00 12.55 9.12
C ILE A 221 4.93 12.50 10.35
N ARG A 222 6.10 13.17 10.28
CA ARG A 222 7.04 13.25 11.38
C ARG A 222 6.38 13.82 12.64
N MET A 223 5.71 14.98 12.55
CA MET A 223 5.03 15.61 13.67
C MET A 223 3.89 14.74 14.23
N LEU A 224 3.20 13.99 13.38
CA LEU A 224 2.15 13.05 13.79
C LEU A 224 2.75 11.88 14.59
N CYS A 225 3.89 11.34 14.12
CA CYS A 225 4.62 10.30 14.83
C CYS A 225 5.16 10.81 16.18
N GLU A 226 5.82 11.96 16.21
CA GLU A 226 6.32 12.58 17.44
C GLU A 226 5.21 12.80 18.48
N LYS A 227 4.08 13.36 18.04
CA LYS A 227 2.91 13.61 18.92
C LYS A 227 2.37 12.32 19.56
N ASN A 228 2.46 11.21 18.87
CA ASN A 228 1.95 9.91 19.34
C ASN A 228 3.05 9.01 19.91
N HIS A 229 4.28 9.52 20.07
CA HIS A 229 5.45 8.78 20.58
C HIS A 229 5.82 7.56 19.71
N ILE A 230 5.60 7.66 18.41
CA ILE A 230 5.91 6.64 17.39
C ILE A 230 7.27 6.98 16.78
N ARG A 231 8.13 5.99 16.59
CA ARG A 231 9.38 6.15 15.84
C ARG A 231 9.06 6.21 14.34
N LEU A 232 9.66 7.15 13.64
CA LEU A 232 9.59 7.23 12.18
C LEU A 232 10.91 6.74 11.59
N LEU A 233 10.83 5.69 10.77
CA LEU A 233 11.93 5.17 9.97
C LEU A 233 11.68 5.52 8.50
N LEU A 234 12.65 6.18 7.88
CA LEU A 234 12.63 6.44 6.44
C LEU A 234 13.31 5.29 5.71
N VAL A 235 12.73 4.85 4.58
CA VAL A 235 13.33 3.80 3.76
C VAL A 235 13.26 4.17 2.28
N LYS A 236 14.29 3.80 1.50
CA LYS A 236 14.24 3.68 0.04
C LYS A 236 14.31 2.21 -0.29
N ALA A 237 13.28 1.68 -0.91
CA ALA A 237 13.25 0.28 -1.36
C ALA A 237 14.27 0.05 -2.50
N PRO A 238 14.69 -1.20 -2.78
CA PRO A 238 15.79 -1.47 -3.70
C PRO A 238 15.40 -1.49 -5.18
N SER A 239 14.40 -0.71 -5.60
CA SER A 239 13.98 -0.63 -7.00
C SER A 239 14.98 0.11 -7.86
N LYS A 240 15.28 -0.43 -9.06
CA LYS A 240 16.16 0.20 -10.06
C LYS A 240 15.47 1.30 -10.84
N SER A 241 14.14 1.23 -10.96
CA SER A 241 13.32 2.23 -11.64
C SER A 241 12.10 2.55 -10.76
N PRO A 242 11.68 3.82 -10.71
CA PRO A 242 12.37 4.99 -11.27
C PRO A 242 13.73 5.21 -10.60
N VAL A 243 14.64 5.83 -11.36
CA VAL A 243 16.00 6.12 -10.86
C VAL A 243 15.92 6.98 -9.60
N TRP A 244 16.70 6.61 -8.58
CA TRP A 244 16.86 7.38 -7.35
C TRP A 244 18.14 8.22 -7.46
N TYR A 245 18.00 9.54 -7.58
CA TYR A 245 19.12 10.45 -7.89
C TYR A 245 19.89 10.87 -6.63
N ASP A 246 21.18 11.08 -6.76
CA ASP A 246 22.07 11.55 -5.68
C ASP A 246 21.61 12.88 -5.07
N THR A 247 20.99 13.76 -5.88
CA THR A 247 20.43 15.02 -5.43
C THR A 247 19.25 14.82 -4.49
N TRP A 248 18.40 13.82 -4.73
CA TRP A 248 17.30 13.46 -3.85
C TRP A 248 17.80 12.74 -2.59
N GLU A 249 18.75 11.81 -2.75
CA GLU A 249 19.40 11.12 -1.63
C GLU A 249 20.01 12.11 -0.62
N SER A 250 20.75 13.11 -1.13
CA SER A 250 21.35 14.14 -0.30
C SER A 250 20.32 14.92 0.52
N GLN A 251 19.16 15.25 -0.06
CA GLN A 251 18.07 15.93 0.64
C GLN A 251 17.44 15.09 1.74
N ILE A 252 17.32 13.76 1.51
CA ILE A 252 16.81 12.85 2.55
C ILE A 252 17.82 12.69 3.68
N LEU A 253 19.10 12.55 3.37
CA LEU A 253 20.16 12.48 4.39
C LEU A 253 20.22 13.76 5.24
N GLU A 254 20.10 14.93 4.62
CA GLU A 254 20.03 16.22 5.33
C GLU A 254 18.79 16.28 6.23
N TYR A 255 17.62 15.87 5.71
CA TYR A 255 16.37 15.84 6.46
C TYR A 255 16.46 14.88 7.65
N ALA A 256 16.93 13.66 7.44
CA ALA A 256 17.08 12.66 8.48
C ALA A 256 18.05 13.13 9.57
N SER A 257 19.20 13.68 9.19
CA SER A 257 20.18 14.26 10.12
C SER A 257 19.61 15.43 10.92
N LYS A 258 18.84 16.31 10.28
CA LYS A 258 18.22 17.48 10.94
C LYS A 258 17.24 17.11 12.03
N TYR A 259 16.51 16.03 11.85
CA TYR A 259 15.43 15.62 12.76
C TYR A 259 15.75 14.36 13.56
N ASP A 260 17.01 13.91 13.53
CA ASP A 260 17.49 12.70 14.23
C ASP A 260 16.64 11.46 13.91
N LEU A 261 16.42 11.24 12.60
CA LEU A 261 15.68 10.11 12.08
C LEU A 261 16.63 9.07 11.49
N ASP A 262 16.29 7.81 11.65
CA ASP A 262 16.96 6.74 10.92
C ASP A 262 16.49 6.72 9.46
N TYR A 263 17.43 6.48 8.56
CA TYR A 263 17.18 6.30 7.12
C TYR A 263 17.96 5.09 6.60
N ILE A 264 17.26 4.19 5.92
CA ILE A 264 17.85 3.00 5.30
C ILE A 264 17.61 3.05 3.79
N ASN A 265 18.67 3.18 3.01
CA ASN A 265 18.61 3.04 1.57
C ASN A 265 18.99 1.61 1.17
N PHE A 266 18.00 0.80 0.82
CA PHE A 266 18.20 -0.60 0.43
C PHE A 266 18.94 -0.77 -0.90
N LEU A 267 18.97 0.25 -1.77
CA LEU A 267 19.82 0.24 -2.97
C LEU A 267 21.31 0.14 -2.61
N ASN A 268 21.71 0.76 -1.51
CA ASN A 268 23.09 0.73 -1.03
C ASN A 268 23.44 -0.57 -0.29
N LEU A 269 22.46 -1.41 0.01
CA LEU A 269 22.60 -2.63 0.81
C LEU A 269 22.39 -3.91 -0.02
N VAL A 270 22.29 -3.79 -1.34
CA VAL A 270 21.97 -4.90 -2.26
C VAL A 270 22.91 -6.09 -2.04
N ASP A 271 24.24 -5.83 -1.97
CA ASP A 271 25.23 -6.87 -1.75
C ASP A 271 25.16 -7.46 -0.34
N GLU A 272 24.94 -6.63 0.68
CA GLU A 272 24.83 -7.07 2.09
C GLU A 272 23.60 -7.96 2.31
N ILE A 273 22.47 -7.57 1.72
CA ILE A 273 21.20 -8.31 1.80
C ILE A 273 21.23 -9.55 0.90
N GLY A 274 22.10 -9.56 -0.11
CA GLY A 274 22.21 -10.62 -1.10
C GLY A 274 21.07 -10.58 -2.13
N ILE A 275 20.66 -9.38 -2.54
CA ILE A 275 19.69 -9.18 -3.62
C ILE A 275 20.41 -9.41 -4.96
N ASP A 276 19.83 -10.26 -5.80
CA ASP A 276 20.29 -10.49 -7.18
C ASP A 276 19.16 -10.12 -8.15
N TYR A 277 19.32 -9.03 -8.89
CA TYR A 277 18.31 -8.58 -9.86
C TYR A 277 18.10 -9.52 -11.05
N ASN A 278 18.89 -10.60 -11.16
CA ASN A 278 18.59 -11.68 -12.11
C ASN A 278 17.49 -12.63 -11.59
N THR A 279 17.28 -12.71 -10.29
CA THR A 279 16.38 -13.69 -9.65
C THR A 279 15.36 -13.10 -8.69
N ASP A 280 15.59 -11.89 -8.20
CA ASP A 280 14.82 -11.28 -7.10
C ASP A 280 13.85 -10.17 -7.54
N THR A 281 13.63 -10.03 -8.85
CA THR A 281 12.68 -9.10 -9.46
C THR A 281 11.77 -9.82 -10.44
N TYR A 282 10.53 -9.33 -10.61
CA TYR A 282 9.58 -9.94 -11.55
C TYR A 282 9.24 -9.04 -12.75
N ASP A 283 9.73 -7.82 -12.77
CA ASP A 283 9.46 -6.78 -13.76
C ASP A 283 10.71 -5.93 -14.06
N GLN A 284 11.84 -6.64 -14.18
CA GLN A 284 13.07 -6.04 -14.65
C GLN A 284 13.64 -4.94 -13.73
N GLY A 285 13.47 -5.10 -12.43
CA GLY A 285 14.07 -4.23 -11.42
C GLY A 285 13.17 -3.08 -10.93
N LEU A 286 11.91 -3.01 -11.38
CA LEU A 286 10.94 -2.07 -10.82
C LEU A 286 10.54 -2.49 -9.41
N HIS A 287 10.19 -3.77 -9.21
CA HIS A 287 9.75 -4.29 -7.94
C HIS A 287 10.41 -5.64 -7.62
N MET A 288 10.45 -5.95 -6.33
CA MET A 288 10.94 -7.23 -5.87
C MET A 288 9.91 -8.33 -6.08
N ASN A 289 10.36 -9.50 -6.47
CA ASN A 289 9.54 -10.69 -6.35
C ASN A 289 9.60 -11.26 -4.91
N LEU A 290 8.94 -12.41 -4.70
CA LEU A 290 8.91 -13.05 -3.39
C LEU A 290 10.30 -13.23 -2.76
N SER A 291 11.30 -13.67 -3.54
CA SER A 291 12.67 -13.90 -3.05
C SER A 291 13.31 -12.60 -2.57
N GLY A 292 13.24 -11.53 -3.37
CA GLY A 292 13.76 -10.22 -3.00
C GLY A 292 13.01 -9.63 -1.79
N ALA A 293 11.69 -9.73 -1.77
CA ALA A 293 10.87 -9.21 -0.68
C ALA A 293 11.11 -9.95 0.66
N GLU A 294 11.31 -11.27 0.63
CA GLU A 294 11.67 -12.04 1.83
C GLU A 294 13.04 -11.60 2.37
N LYS A 295 14.04 -11.34 1.52
CA LYS A 295 15.36 -10.85 1.91
C LYS A 295 15.30 -9.43 2.51
N CYS A 296 14.60 -8.51 1.87
CA CYS A 296 14.41 -7.14 2.40
C CYS A 296 13.69 -7.14 3.74
N ALA A 297 12.63 -7.95 3.86
CA ALA A 297 11.86 -8.07 5.09
C ALA A 297 12.67 -8.71 6.23
N ASP A 298 13.56 -9.65 5.93
CA ASP A 298 14.46 -10.22 6.93
C ASP A 298 15.44 -9.17 7.47
N TYR A 299 16.08 -8.39 6.59
CA TYR A 299 16.96 -7.30 7.00
C TYR A 299 16.23 -6.25 7.83
N LEU A 300 15.06 -5.79 7.37
CA LEU A 300 14.25 -4.81 8.09
C LEU A 300 13.79 -5.34 9.45
N GLY A 301 13.30 -6.58 9.52
CA GLY A 301 12.88 -7.22 10.76
C GLY A 301 14.02 -7.36 11.76
N LYS A 302 15.22 -7.71 11.29
CA LYS A 302 16.44 -7.73 12.12
C LYS A 302 16.75 -6.34 12.69
N PHE A 303 16.76 -5.31 11.83
CA PHE A 303 16.99 -3.93 12.26
C PHE A 303 15.98 -3.48 13.33
N LEU A 304 14.70 -3.72 13.09
CA LEU A 304 13.62 -3.36 14.03
C LEU A 304 13.75 -4.09 15.38
N SER A 305 14.11 -5.37 15.35
CA SER A 305 14.32 -6.16 16.56
C SER A 305 15.57 -5.73 17.33
N GLU A 306 16.72 -5.62 16.64
CA GLU A 306 18.01 -5.37 17.29
C GLU A 306 18.23 -3.90 17.66
N THR A 307 17.81 -2.96 16.80
CA THR A 307 18.05 -1.52 16.98
C THR A 307 16.91 -0.85 17.75
N TYR A 308 15.65 -1.18 17.42
CA TYR A 308 14.49 -0.58 18.07
C TYR A 308 13.98 -1.40 19.26
N GLY A 309 14.42 -2.65 19.36
CA GLY A 309 14.06 -3.54 20.47
C GLY A 309 12.61 -4.00 20.42
N LEU A 310 12.02 -4.11 19.23
CA LEU A 310 10.68 -4.67 19.08
C LEU A 310 10.66 -6.12 19.57
N LYS A 311 9.55 -6.50 20.20
CA LYS A 311 9.46 -7.78 20.90
C LYS A 311 8.98 -8.90 19.98
N ASP A 312 9.42 -10.10 20.29
CA ASP A 312 8.82 -11.31 19.72
C ASP A 312 7.44 -11.58 20.33
N LEU A 313 6.38 -11.34 19.58
CA LEU A 313 4.99 -11.50 20.03
C LEU A 313 4.44 -12.92 19.83
N ARG A 314 5.24 -13.90 19.38
CA ARG A 314 4.80 -15.29 19.17
C ARG A 314 4.35 -15.99 20.46
N SER A 315 4.68 -15.45 21.62
CA SER A 315 4.18 -15.94 22.91
C SER A 315 2.74 -15.51 23.24
N ASP A 316 2.22 -14.44 22.61
CA ASP A 316 0.81 -14.04 22.72
C ASP A 316 -0.07 -14.97 21.87
N LYS A 317 -0.95 -15.72 22.51
CA LYS A 317 -1.77 -16.74 21.84
C LYS A 317 -2.74 -16.16 20.81
N THR A 318 -3.28 -14.96 21.06
CA THR A 318 -4.25 -14.34 20.15
C THR A 318 -3.55 -13.84 18.91
N ILE A 319 -2.45 -13.11 19.08
CA ILE A 319 -1.63 -12.60 17.99
C ILE A 319 -1.03 -13.78 17.21
N CYS A 320 -0.48 -14.77 17.88
CA CYS A 320 0.11 -15.96 17.26
C CYS A 320 -0.92 -16.68 16.38
N SER A 321 -2.14 -16.92 16.89
CA SER A 321 -3.19 -17.59 16.11
C SER A 321 -3.60 -16.83 14.85
N ASP A 322 -3.68 -15.51 14.92
CA ASP A 322 -3.98 -14.66 13.75
C ASP A 322 -2.85 -14.75 12.71
N TRP A 323 -1.61 -14.59 13.14
CA TRP A 323 -0.46 -14.63 12.24
C TRP A 323 -0.13 -16.03 11.70
N GLU A 324 -0.49 -17.09 12.42
CA GLU A 324 -0.47 -18.46 11.88
C GLU A 324 -1.45 -18.61 10.71
N ASN A 325 -2.67 -18.04 10.81
CA ASN A 325 -3.63 -18.03 9.71
C ASN A 325 -3.11 -17.23 8.50
N LYS A 326 -2.49 -16.06 8.73
CA LYS A 326 -1.84 -15.28 7.68
C LYS A 326 -0.69 -16.07 7.03
N THR A 327 0.11 -16.75 7.83
CA THR A 327 1.20 -17.61 7.33
C THR A 327 0.68 -18.76 6.46
N ILE A 328 -0.40 -19.43 6.89
CA ILE A 328 -1.04 -20.48 6.08
C ILE A 328 -1.56 -19.92 4.76
N PHE A 329 -2.19 -18.74 4.77
CA PHE A 329 -2.68 -18.08 3.56
C PHE A 329 -1.51 -17.72 2.63
N TYR A 330 -0.44 -17.14 3.16
CA TYR A 330 0.79 -16.80 2.43
C TYR A 330 1.42 -18.05 1.75
N GLU A 331 1.61 -19.14 2.48
CA GLU A 331 2.20 -20.37 1.95
C GLU A 331 1.30 -21.02 0.89
N ASN A 332 -0.03 -20.90 1.03
CA ASN A 332 -0.97 -21.40 0.03
C ASN A 332 -0.94 -20.54 -1.25
N MET A 333 -0.86 -19.20 -1.12
CA MET A 333 -0.70 -18.28 -2.25
C MET A 333 0.61 -18.57 -2.99
N LYS A 334 1.72 -18.68 -2.26
CA LYS A 334 3.04 -19.04 -2.80
C LYS A 334 2.98 -20.32 -3.64
N LYS A 335 2.40 -21.41 -3.07
CA LYS A 335 2.23 -22.68 -3.78
C LYS A 335 1.32 -22.56 -5.03
N ALA A 336 0.26 -21.78 -4.94
CA ALA A 336 -0.66 -21.58 -6.05
C ALA A 336 0.02 -20.86 -7.21
N GLN A 337 0.76 -19.77 -6.94
CA GLN A 337 1.47 -19.01 -7.95
C GLN A 337 2.59 -19.85 -8.61
N TYR A 338 3.40 -20.60 -7.85
CA TYR A 338 4.39 -21.50 -8.44
C TYR A 338 3.77 -22.58 -9.34
N LYS A 339 2.62 -23.12 -8.94
CA LYS A 339 1.89 -24.11 -9.75
C LYS A 339 1.34 -23.51 -11.06
N GLU A 340 0.90 -22.23 -11.03
CA GLU A 340 0.47 -21.53 -12.22
C GLU A 340 1.65 -21.25 -13.15
N LEU A 341 2.77 -20.80 -12.60
CA LEU A 341 4.01 -20.56 -13.33
C LEU A 341 4.51 -21.85 -14.02
N GLU A 342 4.49 -22.99 -13.30
CA GLU A 342 4.84 -24.29 -13.90
C GLU A 342 3.87 -24.70 -15.03
N LYS A 343 2.58 -24.41 -14.86
CA LYS A 343 1.54 -24.89 -15.80
C LYS A 343 1.36 -23.97 -17.00
N TYR A 344 1.45 -22.66 -16.82
CA TYR A 344 1.09 -21.66 -17.81
C TYR A 344 2.29 -20.83 -18.30
N GLY A 345 3.41 -20.85 -17.56
CA GLY A 345 4.56 -19.97 -17.79
C GLY A 345 4.36 -18.55 -17.22
N GLU A 346 3.19 -18.27 -16.63
CA GLU A 346 2.83 -16.98 -16.05
C GLU A 346 1.85 -17.16 -14.88
N ILE A 347 1.72 -16.13 -14.05
CA ILE A 347 0.70 -16.08 -13.00
C ILE A 347 -0.60 -15.58 -13.64
N VAL A 348 -1.68 -16.35 -13.50
CA VAL A 348 -2.99 -16.08 -14.12
C VAL A 348 -4.00 -15.56 -13.09
N ASN A 349 -3.88 -15.95 -11.82
CA ASN A 349 -4.80 -15.55 -10.76
C ASN A 349 -4.05 -14.75 -9.68
N TYR A 350 -4.25 -13.48 -9.71
CA TYR A 350 -3.69 -12.55 -8.75
C TYR A 350 -4.56 -12.41 -7.50
#